data_cd0944e24fecbfabc5008585bbe22007
#
_entry.id   cd0944e24fecbfabc5008585bbe22007
#
_cell.length_a   1.000
_cell.length_b   1.000
_cell.length_c   1.000
_cell.angle_alpha   90.00
_cell.angle_beta   90.00
_cell.angle_gamma   90.00
#
_symmetry.space_group_name_H-M   'P 1'
#
loop_
_entity.id
_entity.type
_entity.pdbx_description
1 polymer ?
#
loop_
_entity_poly.entity_id
_entity_poly.type
_entity_poly.pdbx_seq_one_letter_code
_entity_poly.pdbx_strand_id
1 'polypeptide(L)'
;MLIIGCDYHPTVQQIAFVDLETGETGERQLLHKDGEAERFYRDLKLRGISVRVGIEATGHARWFERLLAELGFELWIGDPAQIKAARVRKQKTDRQDAQLLLKLLVEERFPRIWIPSPENRDVRQLLWHRHRLVQMRTRVMNQLQAVAMNEGVRRKKALWSKSGRAQLESFVLSPWASRRRQELLEFLELLDRMNLTNREEP
;
A
#
# COMPACT_ATOMS: atom_id res chain seq x y z
N MET A 1 -23.75 12.49 -18.36
CA MET A 1 -22.91 11.99 -17.23
C MET A 1 -22.13 10.80 -17.72
N LEU A 2 -20.78 10.87 -17.63
CA LEU A 2 -19.90 9.81 -18.08
C LEU A 2 -19.58 8.85 -16.93
N ILE A 3 -19.84 7.56 -17.11
CA ILE A 3 -19.45 6.49 -16.17
C ILE A 3 -18.25 5.76 -16.74
N ILE A 4 -17.21 5.58 -15.92
CA ILE A 4 -15.93 4.97 -16.31
C ILE A 4 -15.61 3.82 -15.38
N GLY A 5 -15.47 2.61 -15.91
CA GLY A 5 -14.82 1.49 -15.26
C GLY A 5 -13.33 1.54 -15.59
N CYS A 6 -12.47 1.58 -14.59
CA CYS A 6 -11.03 1.76 -14.77
C CYS A 6 -10.25 0.62 -14.10
N ASP A 7 -9.61 -0.22 -14.88
CA ASP A 7 -8.60 -1.14 -14.40
C ASP A 7 -7.27 -0.38 -14.30
N TYR A 8 -6.93 -0.07 -13.03
CA TYR A 8 -5.82 0.81 -12.69
C TYR A 8 -4.54 0.03 -12.41
N HIS A 9 -3.49 0.36 -13.16
CA HIS A 9 -2.12 -0.09 -12.92
C HIS A 9 -1.18 1.10 -12.66
N PRO A 10 -0.01 0.91 -12.03
CA PRO A 10 0.91 2.02 -11.72
C PRO A 10 1.39 2.83 -12.93
N THR A 11 1.40 2.25 -14.12
CA THR A 11 1.93 2.87 -15.34
C THR A 11 0.87 3.15 -16.40
N VAL A 12 -0.31 2.58 -16.26
CA VAL A 12 -1.36 2.62 -17.28
C VAL A 12 -2.73 2.44 -16.66
N GLN A 13 -3.74 2.98 -17.29
CA GLN A 13 -5.16 2.69 -17.02
C GLN A 13 -5.79 2.10 -18.27
N GLN A 14 -6.49 0.99 -18.13
CA GLN A 14 -7.42 0.54 -19.14
C GLN A 14 -8.81 0.99 -18.70
N ILE A 15 -9.48 1.81 -19.50
CA ILE A 15 -10.81 2.29 -19.21
C ILE A 15 -11.85 1.77 -20.20
N ALA A 16 -13.06 1.54 -19.70
CA ALA A 16 -14.27 1.38 -20.49
C ALA A 16 -15.29 2.40 -19.96
N PHE A 17 -16.03 3.05 -20.84
CA PHE A 17 -16.96 4.11 -20.43
C PHE A 17 -18.27 4.08 -21.18
N VAL A 18 -19.27 4.70 -20.61
CA VAL A 18 -20.55 5.01 -21.23
C VAL A 18 -21.01 6.43 -20.83
N ASP A 19 -21.45 7.18 -21.80
CA ASP A 19 -22.16 8.43 -21.54
C ASP A 19 -23.65 8.16 -21.45
N LEU A 20 -24.24 8.40 -20.28
CA LEU A 20 -25.64 8.15 -20.01
C LEU A 20 -26.61 9.08 -20.79
N GLU A 21 -26.13 10.20 -21.32
CA GLU A 21 -26.94 11.16 -22.07
C GLU A 21 -27.01 10.81 -23.55
N THR A 22 -25.88 10.41 -24.12
CA THR A 22 -25.77 10.08 -25.56
C THR A 22 -25.88 8.59 -25.85
N GLY A 23 -25.65 7.75 -24.84
CA GLY A 23 -25.51 6.30 -25.02
C GLY A 23 -24.19 5.88 -25.68
N GLU A 24 -23.27 6.82 -25.91
CA GLU A 24 -21.97 6.52 -26.48
C GLU A 24 -21.14 5.66 -25.52
N THR A 25 -20.57 4.59 -26.05
CA THR A 25 -19.68 3.71 -25.30
C THR A 25 -18.33 3.66 -25.96
N GLY A 26 -17.29 3.46 -25.16
CA GLY A 26 -15.94 3.33 -25.69
C GLY A 26 -14.97 2.70 -24.71
N GLU A 27 -13.77 2.47 -25.21
CA GLU A 27 -12.67 1.92 -24.45
C GLU A 27 -11.39 2.66 -24.82
N ARG A 28 -10.52 2.83 -23.86
CA ARG A 28 -9.23 3.49 -24.08
C ARG A 28 -8.18 3.00 -23.11
N GLN A 29 -6.96 2.90 -23.57
CA GLN A 29 -5.78 2.76 -22.75
C GLN A 29 -5.17 4.15 -22.55
N LEU A 30 -4.88 4.51 -21.30
CA LEU A 30 -4.31 5.81 -20.93
C LEU A 30 -2.99 5.56 -20.20
N LEU A 31 -1.90 6.01 -20.81
CA LEU A 31 -0.58 5.90 -20.19
C LEU A 31 -0.38 6.99 -19.12
N HIS A 32 0.28 6.63 -18.02
CA HIS A 32 0.67 7.61 -17.01
C HIS A 32 1.92 8.38 -17.42
N LYS A 33 2.80 7.72 -18.18
CA LYS A 33 3.94 8.38 -18.79
C LYS A 33 3.45 9.53 -19.67
N ASP A 34 4.14 10.64 -19.60
CA ASP A 34 3.83 11.85 -20.38
C ASP A 34 2.48 12.52 -20.02
N GLY A 35 1.83 12.12 -18.94
CA GLY A 35 0.62 12.74 -18.41
C GLY A 35 -0.64 12.54 -19.26
N GLU A 36 -0.71 11.49 -20.10
CA GLU A 36 -1.88 11.26 -20.96
C GLU A 36 -3.16 11.03 -20.14
N ALA A 37 -3.10 10.22 -19.08
CA ALA A 37 -4.24 9.97 -18.23
C ALA A 37 -4.73 11.27 -17.57
N GLU A 38 -3.82 12.10 -17.06
CA GLU A 38 -4.18 13.38 -16.46
C GLU A 38 -4.85 14.32 -17.47
N ARG A 39 -4.27 14.47 -18.66
CA ARG A 39 -4.85 15.29 -19.74
C ARG A 39 -6.26 14.84 -20.11
N PHE A 40 -6.50 13.54 -20.19
CA PHE A 40 -7.82 12.99 -20.49
C PHE A 40 -8.88 13.44 -19.46
N TYR A 41 -8.60 13.30 -18.16
CA TYR A 41 -9.57 13.72 -17.13
C TYR A 41 -9.72 15.24 -17.03
N ARG A 42 -8.64 16.01 -17.24
CA ARG A 42 -8.71 17.48 -17.28
C ARG A 42 -9.54 17.98 -18.47
N ASP A 43 -9.43 17.34 -19.64
CA ASP A 43 -10.26 17.67 -20.82
C ASP A 43 -11.75 17.42 -20.54
N LEU A 44 -12.12 16.31 -19.90
CA LEU A 44 -13.49 16.05 -19.49
C LEU A 44 -14.02 17.16 -18.55
N LYS A 45 -13.18 17.65 -17.63
CA LYS A 45 -13.55 18.78 -16.75
C LYS A 45 -13.74 20.08 -17.51
N LEU A 46 -12.84 20.39 -18.44
CA LEU A 46 -12.97 21.59 -19.29
C LEU A 46 -14.25 21.58 -20.13
N ARG A 47 -14.69 20.42 -20.55
CA ARG A 47 -15.93 20.22 -21.30
C ARG A 47 -17.18 20.23 -20.41
N GLY A 48 -17.02 20.40 -19.09
CA GLY A 48 -18.14 20.45 -18.15
C GLY A 48 -18.83 19.10 -17.94
N ILE A 49 -18.21 17.99 -18.29
CA ILE A 49 -18.78 16.64 -18.18
C ILE A 49 -18.69 16.17 -16.72
N SER A 50 -19.84 15.76 -16.15
CA SER A 50 -19.87 15.07 -14.86
C SER A 50 -19.38 13.64 -15.03
N VAL A 51 -18.43 13.20 -14.19
CA VAL A 51 -17.76 11.89 -14.32
C VAL A 51 -17.87 11.12 -13.01
N ARG A 52 -18.21 9.82 -13.13
CA ARG A 52 -18.06 8.82 -12.07
C ARG A 52 -17.06 7.76 -12.52
N VAL A 53 -16.04 7.52 -11.71
CA VAL A 53 -15.03 6.50 -11.97
C VAL A 53 -15.12 5.40 -10.92
N GLY A 54 -15.13 4.13 -11.37
CA GLY A 54 -14.99 2.97 -10.49
C GLY A 54 -13.65 2.27 -10.70
N ILE A 55 -12.94 2.04 -9.62
CA ILE A 55 -11.69 1.26 -9.60
C ILE A 55 -11.75 0.12 -8.59
N GLU A 56 -10.99 -0.93 -8.82
CA GLU A 56 -10.70 -1.94 -7.79
C GLU A 56 -9.76 -1.35 -6.73
N ALA A 57 -9.95 -1.69 -5.45
CA ALA A 57 -9.08 -1.21 -4.37
C ALA A 57 -7.63 -1.63 -4.60
N THR A 58 -6.74 -0.64 -4.64
CA THR A 58 -5.29 -0.84 -4.83
C THR A 58 -4.49 0.07 -3.91
N GLY A 59 -3.29 -0.35 -3.53
CA GLY A 59 -2.39 0.44 -2.68
C GLY A 59 -1.68 1.60 -3.39
N HIS A 60 -1.84 1.75 -4.71
CA HIS A 60 -0.99 2.61 -5.54
C HIS A 60 -1.74 3.73 -6.27
N ALA A 61 -3.05 3.90 -6.08
CA ALA A 61 -3.88 4.85 -6.82
C ALA A 61 -3.96 6.25 -6.20
N ARG A 62 -3.22 6.59 -5.15
CA ARG A 62 -3.36 7.86 -4.40
C ARG A 62 -3.23 9.13 -5.24
N TRP A 63 -2.35 9.16 -6.24
CA TRP A 63 -2.23 10.31 -7.12
C TRP A 63 -3.51 10.48 -7.96
N PHE A 64 -4.07 9.38 -8.42
CA PHE A 64 -5.29 9.37 -9.22
C PHE A 64 -6.52 9.76 -8.38
N GLU A 65 -6.61 9.27 -7.14
CA GLU A 65 -7.65 9.69 -6.20
C GLU A 65 -7.61 11.22 -5.98
N ARG A 66 -6.40 11.79 -5.80
CA ARG A 66 -6.21 13.25 -5.66
C ARG A 66 -6.61 14.00 -6.92
N LEU A 67 -6.21 13.52 -8.08
CA LEU A 67 -6.58 14.13 -9.36
C LEU A 67 -8.10 14.19 -9.54
N LEU A 68 -8.80 13.07 -9.30
CA LEU A 68 -10.25 13.04 -9.43
C LEU A 68 -10.95 13.94 -8.40
N ALA A 69 -10.46 14.01 -7.18
CA ALA A 69 -10.95 14.89 -6.15
C ALA A 69 -10.73 16.37 -6.51
N GLU A 70 -9.56 16.75 -7.03
CA GLU A 70 -9.25 18.10 -7.55
C GLU A 70 -10.21 18.51 -8.67
N LEU A 71 -10.52 17.59 -9.56
CA LEU A 71 -11.45 17.82 -10.66
C LEU A 71 -12.93 17.81 -10.24
N GLY A 72 -13.22 17.40 -9.00
CA GLY A 72 -14.57 17.26 -8.49
C GLY A 72 -15.34 16.09 -9.12
N PHE A 73 -14.63 15.05 -9.54
CA PHE A 73 -15.21 13.83 -10.08
C PHE A 73 -15.50 12.82 -8.98
N GLU A 74 -16.54 12.03 -9.17
CA GLU A 74 -16.92 10.99 -8.21
C GLU A 74 -16.07 9.74 -8.40
N LEU A 75 -15.42 9.27 -7.33
CA LEU A 75 -14.65 8.05 -7.32
C LEU A 75 -15.28 6.99 -6.41
N TRP A 76 -15.54 5.82 -6.98
CA TRP A 76 -15.96 4.64 -6.25
C TRP A 76 -14.82 3.61 -6.25
N ILE A 77 -14.46 3.15 -5.06
CA ILE A 77 -13.47 2.09 -4.89
C ILE A 77 -14.19 0.84 -4.45
N GLY A 78 -13.97 -0.25 -5.15
CA GLY A 78 -14.68 -1.51 -4.97
C GLY A 78 -13.84 -2.57 -4.28
N ASP A 79 -14.53 -3.49 -3.60
CA ASP A 79 -13.93 -4.67 -2.95
C ASP A 79 -13.37 -5.64 -4.01
N PRO A 80 -12.06 -5.95 -3.99
CA PRO A 80 -11.44 -6.85 -4.96
C PRO A 80 -12.02 -8.27 -4.95
N ALA A 81 -12.40 -8.79 -3.79
CA ALA A 81 -12.93 -10.14 -3.67
C ALA A 81 -14.32 -10.23 -4.29
N GLN A 82 -15.18 -9.24 -4.08
CA GLN A 82 -16.51 -9.19 -4.64
C GLN A 82 -16.50 -8.93 -6.15
N ILE A 83 -15.62 -8.04 -6.63
CA ILE A 83 -15.40 -7.80 -8.07
C ILE A 83 -14.94 -9.10 -8.74
N LYS A 84 -13.96 -9.80 -8.15
CA LYS A 84 -13.49 -11.08 -8.65
C LYS A 84 -14.59 -12.14 -8.67
N ALA A 85 -15.47 -12.19 -7.68
CA ALA A 85 -16.59 -13.12 -7.62
C ALA A 85 -17.66 -12.85 -8.72
N ALA A 86 -17.80 -11.59 -9.15
CA ALA A 86 -18.70 -11.19 -10.23
C ALA A 86 -18.18 -11.55 -11.64
N ARG A 87 -16.96 -12.03 -11.76
CA ARG A 87 -16.32 -12.41 -13.02
C ARG A 87 -16.89 -13.72 -13.55
N VAL A 88 -17.45 -13.68 -14.75
CA VAL A 88 -18.05 -14.87 -15.42
C VAL A 88 -17.01 -15.71 -16.16
N ARG A 89 -15.93 -15.08 -16.66
CA ARG A 89 -14.90 -15.74 -17.47
C ARG A 89 -13.60 -15.94 -16.70
N LYS A 90 -12.94 -17.09 -16.93
CA LYS A 90 -11.64 -17.39 -16.29
C LYS A 90 -10.45 -16.61 -16.89
N GLN A 91 -10.54 -16.22 -18.15
CA GLN A 91 -9.47 -15.51 -18.83
C GLN A 91 -9.47 -14.05 -18.43
N LYS A 92 -8.35 -13.56 -17.89
CA LYS A 92 -8.18 -12.19 -17.41
C LYS A 92 -7.47 -11.35 -18.49
N THR A 93 -8.08 -10.21 -18.86
CA THR A 93 -7.44 -9.15 -19.60
C THR A 93 -7.86 -7.81 -19.00
N ASP A 94 -6.98 -6.81 -19.00
CA ASP A 94 -7.24 -5.48 -18.45
C ASP A 94 -8.50 -4.84 -19.07
N ARG A 95 -8.72 -5.10 -20.37
CA ARG A 95 -9.91 -4.68 -21.10
C ARG A 95 -11.19 -5.27 -20.51
N GLN A 96 -11.20 -6.58 -20.23
CA GLN A 96 -12.38 -7.25 -19.64
C GLN A 96 -12.61 -6.80 -18.19
N ASP A 97 -11.54 -6.48 -17.46
CA ASP A 97 -11.66 -5.96 -16.10
C ASP A 97 -12.26 -4.56 -16.09
N ALA A 98 -11.85 -3.67 -16.98
CA ALA A 98 -12.46 -2.35 -17.15
C ALA A 98 -13.95 -2.45 -17.55
N GLN A 99 -14.29 -3.34 -18.48
CA GLN A 99 -15.69 -3.60 -18.87
C GLN A 99 -16.53 -4.14 -17.72
N LEU A 100 -15.99 -5.05 -16.90
CA LEU A 100 -16.67 -5.58 -15.73
C LEU A 100 -16.96 -4.47 -14.71
N LEU A 101 -15.98 -3.62 -14.43
CA LEU A 101 -16.16 -2.48 -13.52
C LEU A 101 -17.23 -1.53 -14.04
N LEU A 102 -17.20 -1.20 -15.34
CA LEU A 102 -18.23 -0.38 -15.98
C LEU A 102 -19.61 -1.00 -15.83
N LYS A 103 -19.74 -2.29 -16.14
CA LYS A 103 -21.00 -3.02 -16.02
C LYS A 103 -21.55 -2.96 -14.60
N LEU A 104 -20.72 -3.22 -13.59
CA LEU A 104 -21.14 -3.18 -12.19
C LEU A 104 -21.60 -1.78 -11.77
N LEU A 105 -20.95 -0.72 -12.29
CA LEU A 105 -21.36 0.66 -12.04
C LEU A 105 -22.72 1.01 -12.65
N VAL A 106 -22.93 0.62 -13.91
CA VAL A 106 -24.18 0.88 -14.63
C VAL A 106 -25.35 0.09 -14.06
N GLU A 107 -25.12 -1.15 -13.64
CA GLU A 107 -26.13 -2.02 -12.98
C GLU A 107 -26.37 -1.65 -11.50
N GLU A 108 -25.74 -0.60 -10.97
CA GLU A 108 -25.80 -0.21 -9.55
C GLU A 108 -25.41 -1.33 -8.57
N ARG A 109 -24.59 -2.28 -9.02
CA ARG A 109 -24.13 -3.46 -8.28
C ARG A 109 -22.65 -3.36 -7.90
N PHE A 110 -22.06 -2.17 -8.06
CA PHE A 110 -20.65 -1.96 -7.75
C PHE A 110 -20.40 -2.14 -6.24
N PRO A 111 -19.52 -3.05 -5.82
CA PRO A 111 -19.30 -3.38 -4.42
C PRO A 111 -18.44 -2.31 -3.75
N ARG A 112 -18.99 -1.12 -3.58
CA ARG A 112 -18.30 0.05 -3.01
C ARG A 112 -17.88 -0.21 -1.57
N ILE A 113 -16.61 0.06 -1.26
CA ILE A 113 -16.09 0.01 0.12
C ILE A 113 -15.98 1.41 0.72
N TRP A 114 -16.09 1.48 2.04
CA TRP A 114 -15.74 2.69 2.77
C TRP A 114 -14.23 2.90 2.78
N ILE A 115 -13.79 4.13 2.54
CA ILE A 115 -12.39 4.50 2.49
C ILE A 115 -12.12 5.53 3.59
N PRO A 116 -11.09 5.31 4.43
CA PRO A 116 -10.67 6.31 5.40
C PRO A 116 -10.22 7.60 4.71
N SER A 117 -10.35 8.72 5.41
CA SER A 117 -9.79 9.99 4.92
C SER A 117 -8.28 9.86 4.63
N PRO A 118 -7.71 10.72 3.78
CA PRO A 118 -6.28 10.71 3.50
C PRO A 118 -5.42 10.78 4.77
N GLU A 119 -5.79 11.64 5.72
CA GLU A 119 -5.10 11.83 7.01
C GLU A 119 -5.12 10.53 7.83
N ASN A 120 -6.30 9.90 7.94
CA ASN A 120 -6.43 8.63 8.64
C ASN A 120 -5.65 7.49 7.97
N ARG A 121 -5.52 7.52 6.65
CA ARG A 121 -4.68 6.54 5.93
C ARG A 121 -3.19 6.76 6.20
N ASP A 122 -2.75 8.01 6.33
CA ASP A 122 -1.35 8.33 6.63
C ASP A 122 -0.99 7.94 8.07
N VAL A 123 -1.86 8.24 9.04
CA VAL A 123 -1.70 7.76 10.42
C VAL A 123 -1.64 6.21 10.47
N ARG A 124 -2.53 5.53 9.77
CA ARG A 124 -2.48 4.06 9.68
C ARG A 124 -1.16 3.53 9.11
N GLN A 125 -0.62 4.17 8.07
CA GLN A 125 0.66 3.77 7.50
C GLN A 125 1.82 3.99 8.48
N LEU A 126 1.81 5.09 9.23
CA LEU A 126 2.80 5.35 10.28
C LEU A 126 2.72 4.27 11.39
N LEU A 127 1.51 3.92 11.85
CA LEU A 127 1.32 2.88 12.84
C LEU A 127 1.79 1.50 12.34
N TRP A 128 1.52 1.16 11.08
CA TRP A 128 2.03 -0.06 10.45
C TRP A 128 3.54 -0.06 10.32
N HIS A 129 4.14 1.07 9.95
CA HIS A 129 5.59 1.23 9.92
C HIS A 129 6.20 0.98 11.28
N ARG A 130 5.68 1.63 12.34
CA ARG A 130 6.08 1.41 13.72
C ARG A 130 5.96 -0.05 14.14
N HIS A 131 4.84 -0.69 13.82
CA HIS A 131 4.66 -2.11 14.12
C HIS A 131 5.75 -2.99 13.48
N ARG A 132 6.11 -2.72 12.23
CA ARG A 132 7.21 -3.42 11.54
C ARG A 132 8.56 -3.20 12.22
N LEU A 133 8.85 -1.98 12.66
CA LEU A 133 10.09 -1.69 13.40
C LEU A 133 10.16 -2.50 14.71
N VAL A 134 9.05 -2.62 15.45
CA VAL A 134 8.97 -3.45 16.66
C VAL A 134 9.19 -4.94 16.34
N GLN A 135 8.63 -5.43 15.25
CA GLN A 135 8.86 -6.81 14.81
C GLN A 135 10.33 -7.05 14.42
N MET A 136 10.95 -6.12 13.68
CA MET A 136 12.37 -6.19 13.31
C MET A 136 13.24 -6.20 14.56
N ARG A 137 12.98 -5.31 15.51
CA ARG A 137 13.65 -5.27 16.83
C ARG A 137 13.59 -6.63 17.53
N THR A 138 12.43 -7.22 17.62
CA THR A 138 12.24 -8.53 18.26
C THR A 138 13.06 -9.62 17.54
N ARG A 139 13.09 -9.62 16.21
CA ARG A 139 13.88 -10.57 15.42
C ARG A 139 15.38 -10.41 15.70
N VAL A 140 15.90 -9.19 15.77
CA VAL A 140 17.31 -8.91 16.09
C VAL A 140 17.63 -9.38 17.50
N MET A 141 16.78 -9.07 18.47
CA MET A 141 16.94 -9.53 19.85
C MET A 141 16.97 -11.05 19.95
N ASN A 142 16.11 -11.76 19.24
CA ASN A 142 16.10 -13.23 19.22
C ASN A 142 17.41 -13.80 18.62
N GLN A 143 17.96 -13.16 17.59
CA GLN A 143 19.25 -13.59 17.00
C GLN A 143 20.42 -13.36 17.98
N LEU A 144 20.46 -12.23 18.68
CA LEU A 144 21.46 -11.95 19.71
C LEU A 144 21.32 -12.92 20.92
N GLN A 145 20.08 -13.24 21.30
CA GLN A 145 19.80 -14.23 22.32
C GLN A 145 20.33 -15.63 21.92
N ALA A 146 20.18 -16.01 20.63
CA ALA A 146 20.74 -17.26 20.14
C ALA A 146 22.27 -17.28 20.22
N VAL A 147 22.94 -16.14 19.92
CA VAL A 147 24.40 -16.01 20.14
C VAL A 147 24.74 -16.26 21.62
N ALA A 148 24.04 -15.59 22.54
CA ALA A 148 24.28 -15.78 23.99
C ALA A 148 24.04 -17.22 24.46
N MET A 149 22.99 -17.86 23.94
CA MET A 149 22.67 -19.25 24.28
C MET A 149 23.73 -20.24 23.80
N ASN A 150 24.35 -20.02 22.64
CA ASN A 150 25.46 -20.81 22.14
C ASN A 150 26.69 -20.70 23.04
N GLU A 151 26.86 -19.55 23.73
CA GLU A 151 27.94 -19.34 24.71
C GLU A 151 27.50 -19.75 26.15
N GLY A 152 26.43 -20.53 26.28
CA GLY A 152 25.96 -21.03 27.57
C GLY A 152 25.17 -20.05 28.44
N VAL A 153 24.86 -18.84 27.94
CA VAL A 153 24.17 -17.80 28.69
C VAL A 153 22.67 -17.82 28.45
N ARG A 154 21.86 -18.18 29.44
CA ARG A 154 20.39 -18.29 29.37
C ARG A 154 19.64 -17.09 29.98
N ARG A 155 20.09 -15.88 29.77
CA ARG A 155 19.45 -14.68 30.37
C ARG A 155 18.47 -14.03 29.39
N LYS A 156 17.15 -14.32 29.55
CA LYS A 156 16.13 -13.76 28.62
C LYS A 156 15.96 -12.23 28.72
N LYS A 157 15.63 -11.71 29.91
CA LYS A 157 15.35 -10.26 30.09
C LYS A 157 16.60 -9.46 30.46
N ALA A 158 17.49 -10.00 31.26
CA ALA A 158 18.70 -9.33 31.74
C ALA A 158 19.73 -9.10 30.63
N LEU A 159 19.63 -9.80 29.49
CA LEU A 159 20.49 -9.62 28.33
C LEU A 159 20.40 -8.21 27.73
N TRP A 160 19.26 -7.55 27.90
CA TRP A 160 18.97 -6.20 27.37
C TRP A 160 19.29 -5.07 28.34
N SER A 161 19.78 -5.38 29.54
CA SER A 161 20.33 -4.39 30.46
C SER A 161 21.75 -3.96 30.02
N LYS A 162 22.27 -2.86 30.56
CA LYS A 162 23.64 -2.41 30.30
C LYS A 162 24.68 -3.54 30.56
N SER A 163 24.50 -4.27 31.68
CA SER A 163 25.40 -5.37 32.05
C SER A 163 25.26 -6.59 31.11
N GLY A 164 24.04 -6.92 30.68
CA GLY A 164 23.80 -8.00 29.72
C GLY A 164 24.36 -7.69 28.35
N ARG A 165 24.28 -6.44 27.93
CA ARG A 165 24.87 -5.97 26.67
C ARG A 165 26.42 -6.04 26.72
N ALA A 166 27.04 -5.55 27.79
CA ALA A 166 28.49 -5.67 27.99
C ALA A 166 28.93 -7.14 27.99
N GLN A 167 28.13 -8.05 28.55
CA GLN A 167 28.38 -9.48 28.49
C GLN A 167 28.31 -10.02 27.06
N LEU A 168 27.30 -9.60 26.24
CA LEU A 168 27.23 -9.98 24.82
C LEU A 168 28.47 -9.53 24.04
N GLU A 169 28.96 -8.35 24.32
CA GLU A 169 30.13 -7.76 23.67
C GLU A 169 31.45 -8.46 24.09
N SER A 170 31.51 -9.00 25.32
CA SER A 170 32.70 -9.65 25.86
C SER A 170 32.89 -11.09 25.36
N PHE A 171 31.96 -11.73 24.67
CA PHE A 171 32.12 -13.10 24.17
C PHE A 171 33.26 -13.22 23.18
N VAL A 172 34.14 -14.18 23.39
CA VAL A 172 35.19 -14.55 22.44
C VAL A 172 34.59 -15.47 21.39
N LEU A 173 34.25 -14.91 20.25
CA LEU A 173 33.63 -15.62 19.15
C LEU A 173 34.59 -15.77 17.97
N SER A 174 34.29 -16.71 17.06
CA SER A 174 34.99 -16.79 15.78
C SER A 174 34.83 -15.48 14.99
N PRO A 175 35.74 -15.16 14.05
CA PRO A 175 35.69 -13.85 13.34
C PRO A 175 34.36 -13.53 12.71
N TRP A 176 33.72 -14.48 12.04
CA TRP A 176 32.42 -14.28 11.40
C TRP A 176 31.24 -14.14 12.39
N ALA A 177 31.28 -14.90 13.49
CA ALA A 177 30.29 -14.79 14.54
C ALA A 177 30.41 -13.45 15.30
N SER A 178 31.64 -12.99 15.54
CA SER A 178 31.94 -11.71 16.13
C SER A 178 31.41 -10.55 15.26
N ARG A 179 31.70 -10.59 13.96
CA ARG A 179 31.19 -9.59 13.00
C ARG A 179 29.66 -9.58 12.98
N ARG A 180 29.02 -10.77 12.87
CA ARG A 180 27.54 -10.86 12.91
C ARG A 180 26.95 -10.28 14.19
N ARG A 181 27.54 -10.58 15.36
CA ARG A 181 27.10 -10.00 16.62
C ARG A 181 27.15 -8.49 16.60
N GLN A 182 28.28 -7.93 16.14
CA GLN A 182 28.48 -6.48 16.05
C GLN A 182 27.42 -5.82 15.17
N GLU A 183 27.21 -6.34 13.96
CA GLU A 183 26.18 -5.82 13.02
C GLU A 183 24.77 -5.88 13.63
N LEU A 184 24.44 -6.96 14.37
CA LEU A 184 23.15 -7.09 15.05
C LEU A 184 22.99 -6.08 16.20
N LEU A 185 24.05 -5.78 16.96
CA LEU A 185 24.01 -4.78 18.03
C LEU A 185 23.83 -3.37 17.49
N GLU A 186 24.55 -3.00 16.44
CA GLU A 186 24.39 -1.72 15.74
C GLU A 186 22.98 -1.56 15.16
N PHE A 187 22.44 -2.61 14.57
CA PHE A 187 21.09 -2.59 14.03
C PHE A 187 20.03 -2.48 15.14
N LEU A 188 20.22 -3.13 16.27
CA LEU A 188 19.33 -3.00 17.44
C LEU A 188 19.30 -1.54 17.95
N GLU A 189 20.47 -0.87 18.05
CA GLU A 189 20.54 0.53 18.43
C GLU A 189 19.81 1.45 17.48
N LEU A 190 19.96 1.21 16.17
CA LEU A 190 19.24 1.98 15.17
C LEU A 190 17.73 1.84 15.34
N LEU A 191 17.26 0.59 15.50
CA LEU A 191 15.84 0.30 15.71
C LEU A 191 15.30 0.90 17.02
N ASP A 192 16.09 0.91 18.09
CA ASP A 192 15.72 1.52 19.36
C ASP A 192 15.55 3.04 19.22
N ARG A 193 16.46 3.72 18.53
CA ARG A 193 16.35 5.15 18.23
C ARG A 193 15.09 5.46 17.41
N MET A 194 14.85 4.73 16.31
CA MET A 194 13.67 4.94 15.47
C MET A 194 12.35 4.68 16.22
N ASN A 195 12.32 3.72 17.14
CA ASN A 195 11.14 3.44 17.95
C ASN A 195 10.89 4.53 19.03
N LEU A 196 11.92 5.18 19.54
CA LEU A 196 11.80 6.30 20.48
C LEU A 196 11.23 7.54 19.79
N THR A 197 11.79 7.95 18.66
CA THR A 197 11.31 9.09 17.87
C THR A 197 9.83 8.97 17.49
N ASN A 198 9.38 7.78 17.11
CA ASN A 198 7.97 7.51 16.80
C ASN A 198 7.03 7.45 18.02
N ARG A 199 7.52 7.66 19.25
CA ARG A 199 6.69 7.76 20.47
C ARG A 199 6.42 9.20 20.89
N GLU A 200 7.26 10.13 20.46
CA GLU A 200 7.25 11.54 20.87
C GLU A 200 6.47 12.43 19.90
N GLU A 201 6.13 11.95 18.71
CA GLU A 201 5.23 12.63 17.78
C GLU A 201 3.80 12.13 17.98
N PRO A 202 2.84 13.09 18.11
CA PRO A 202 1.42 12.78 18.36
C PRO A 202 0.71 12.11 17.18
#